data_b2e2a5e7ecd85f6195ae41c7a01970bd
#
_entry.id   b2e2a5e7ecd85f6195ae41c7a01970bd
#
_cell.length_a   1.000
_cell.length_b   1.000
_cell.length_c   1.000
_cell.angle_alpha   90.00
_cell.angle_beta   90.00
_cell.angle_gamma   90.00
#
_symmetry.space_group_name_H-M   'P 1'
#
loop_
_entity.id
_entity.type
_entity.pdbx_description
1 polymer ?
#
loop_
_entity_poly.entity_id
_entity_poly.type
_entity_poly.pdbx_seq_one_letter_code
_entity_poly.pdbx_strand_id
1 'polypeptide(L)'
;MKYCQRCVYPMRAVNTMFDREGICSACRAAEEMSKVADDEFWEKRRQVFEKLIEDYRRPDGSNYDCIVPVSGGKDSYWQAWIMKHQYGMNPLLVTYHGNNYLPEGQGNLDRMRDELGIDHVVYGPSVPTLKKLCLLYTSPSPRDVIQ
;
A
#
# COMPACT_ATOMS: atom_id res chain seq x y z
N MET A 1 -2.09 29.59 11.16
CA MET A 1 -2.28 28.11 11.11
C MET A 1 -1.27 27.51 12.07
N LYS A 2 -1.67 26.54 12.91
CA LYS A 2 -0.72 25.87 13.83
C LYS A 2 -0.17 24.62 13.15
N TYR A 3 1.10 24.32 13.41
CA TYR A 3 1.84 23.20 12.85
C TYR A 3 2.46 22.34 13.95
N CYS A 4 2.79 21.09 13.63
CA CYS A 4 3.54 20.23 14.53
C CYS A 4 4.91 20.84 14.83
N GLN A 5 5.29 20.87 16.09
CA GLN A 5 6.58 21.45 16.53
C GLN A 5 7.79 20.63 16.04
N ARG A 6 7.59 19.37 15.63
CA ARG A 6 8.66 18.48 15.18
C ARG A 6 8.76 18.34 13.66
N CYS A 7 7.62 18.11 12.96
CA CYS A 7 7.63 17.81 11.52
C CYS A 7 6.89 18.82 10.64
N VAL A 8 6.48 19.95 11.21
CA VAL A 8 5.72 21.05 10.57
C VAL A 8 4.41 20.62 9.87
N TYR A 9 3.86 19.46 10.22
CA TYR A 9 2.58 18.97 9.69
C TYR A 9 1.44 19.89 10.18
N PRO A 10 0.47 20.28 9.31
CA PRO A 10 -0.56 21.24 9.68
C PRO A 10 -1.61 20.64 10.64
N MET A 11 -2.01 21.39 11.66
CA MET A 11 -2.98 20.93 12.69
C MET A 11 -4.38 20.62 12.14
N ARG A 12 -4.72 21.13 10.95
CA ARG A 12 -6.03 20.86 10.30
C ARG A 12 -6.02 19.64 9.39
N ALA A 13 -4.91 18.88 9.36
CA ALA A 13 -4.87 17.67 8.53
C ALA A 13 -5.79 16.59 9.10
N VAL A 14 -6.47 15.88 8.19
CA VAL A 14 -7.45 14.84 8.52
C VAL A 14 -6.76 13.70 9.27
N ASN A 15 -7.43 13.16 10.29
CA ASN A 15 -6.97 12.02 11.09
C ASN A 15 -5.66 12.24 11.84
N THR A 16 -5.28 13.49 12.13
CA THR A 16 -4.07 13.81 12.88
C THR A 16 -4.44 14.48 14.20
N MET A 17 -4.05 13.87 15.32
CA MET A 17 -4.20 14.44 16.66
C MET A 17 -2.90 15.12 17.07
N PHE A 18 -3.02 16.09 17.96
CA PHE A 18 -1.89 16.82 18.55
C PHE A 18 -1.97 16.72 20.08
N ASP A 19 -0.85 16.47 20.70
CA ASP A 19 -0.74 16.47 22.16
C ASP A 19 -0.62 17.90 22.73
N ARG A 20 -0.47 17.99 24.06
CA ARG A 20 -0.34 19.27 24.76
C ARG A 20 0.95 20.02 24.41
N GLU A 21 1.96 19.32 23.93
CA GLU A 21 3.25 19.85 23.49
C GLU A 21 3.21 20.33 22.02
N GLY A 22 2.08 20.13 21.33
CA GLY A 22 1.93 20.48 19.93
C GLY A 22 2.61 19.49 18.97
N ILE A 23 2.86 18.27 19.40
CA ILE A 23 3.45 17.19 18.60
C ILE A 23 2.33 16.34 18.01
N CYS A 24 2.41 16.04 16.70
CA CYS A 24 1.40 15.26 16.02
C CYS A 24 1.51 13.75 16.32
N SER A 25 0.38 13.04 16.20
CA SER A 25 0.28 11.59 16.43
C SER A 25 1.25 10.77 15.57
N ALA A 26 1.56 11.22 14.35
CA ALA A 26 2.54 10.55 13.49
C ALA A 26 3.97 10.63 14.06
N CYS A 27 4.37 11.79 14.61
CA CYS A 27 5.67 11.93 15.27
C CYS A 27 5.77 11.08 16.55
N ARG A 28 4.68 10.96 17.30
CA ARG A 28 4.65 10.09 18.49
C ARG A 28 4.73 8.61 18.10
N ALA A 29 3.98 8.20 17.10
CA ALA A 29 4.07 6.84 16.59
C ALA A 29 5.49 6.48 16.07
N ALA A 30 6.15 7.41 15.35
CA ALA A 30 7.53 7.21 14.92
C ALA A 30 8.50 7.09 16.10
N GLU A 31 8.30 7.89 17.15
CA GLU A 31 9.10 7.81 18.38
C GLU A 31 8.92 6.47 19.10
N GLU A 32 7.70 5.98 19.23
CA GLU A 32 7.43 4.66 19.82
C GLU A 32 8.02 3.53 18.98
N MET A 33 7.86 3.60 17.66
CA MET A 33 8.46 2.60 16.76
C MET A 33 9.97 2.57 16.86
N SER A 34 10.64 3.71 16.98
CA SER A 34 12.11 3.76 17.11
C SER A 34 12.65 3.12 18.39
N LYS A 35 11.83 2.97 19.41
CA LYS A 35 12.23 2.32 20.68
C LYS A 35 12.19 0.80 20.60
N VAL A 36 11.39 0.23 19.68
CA VAL A 36 11.16 -1.21 19.57
C VAL A 36 11.66 -1.83 18.28
N ALA A 37 11.85 -1.02 17.23
CA ALA A 37 12.26 -1.48 15.91
C ALA A 37 13.79 -1.42 15.74
N ASP A 38 14.51 -2.17 16.57
CA ASP A 38 15.94 -2.41 16.46
C ASP A 38 16.25 -3.47 15.38
N ASP A 39 17.54 -3.76 15.17
CA ASP A 39 17.98 -4.72 14.16
C ASP A 39 17.47 -6.14 14.46
N GLU A 40 17.34 -6.52 15.73
CA GLU A 40 16.81 -7.82 16.15
C GLU A 40 15.32 -7.95 15.82
N PHE A 41 14.55 -6.90 16.04
CA PHE A 41 13.14 -6.83 15.66
C PHE A 41 12.95 -7.03 14.15
N TRP A 42 13.73 -6.32 13.32
CA TRP A 42 13.64 -6.43 11.86
C TRP A 42 14.10 -7.80 11.35
N GLU A 43 15.14 -8.37 11.95
CA GLU A 43 15.63 -9.71 11.63
C GLU A 43 14.57 -10.79 11.90
N LYS A 44 13.91 -10.74 13.06
CA LYS A 44 12.80 -11.65 13.39
C LYS A 44 11.65 -11.53 12.39
N ARG A 45 11.30 -10.31 11.98
CA ARG A 45 10.26 -10.10 10.97
C ARG A 45 10.67 -10.64 9.60
N ARG A 46 11.92 -10.50 9.23
CA ARG A 46 12.46 -11.06 7.99
C ARG A 46 12.34 -12.58 7.98
N GLN A 47 12.73 -13.25 9.06
CA GLN A 47 12.63 -14.71 9.19
C GLN A 47 11.18 -15.21 9.10
N VAL A 48 10.24 -14.52 9.73
CA VAL A 48 8.80 -14.83 9.62
C VAL A 48 8.32 -14.68 8.17
N PHE A 49 8.75 -13.64 7.48
CA PHE A 49 8.38 -13.39 6.09
C PHE A 49 8.99 -14.43 5.15
N GLU A 50 10.26 -14.78 5.33
CA GLU A 50 10.95 -15.83 4.52
C GLU A 50 10.28 -17.20 4.69
N LYS A 51 9.91 -17.56 5.93
CA LYS A 51 9.15 -18.77 6.18
C LYS A 51 7.79 -18.76 5.47
N LEU A 52 7.07 -17.64 5.51
CA LEU A 52 5.80 -17.48 4.80
C LEU A 52 5.98 -17.68 3.29
N ILE A 53 7.06 -17.13 2.71
CA ILE A 53 7.38 -17.32 1.28
C ILE A 53 7.61 -18.80 0.97
N GLU A 54 8.36 -19.50 1.79
CA GLU A 54 8.61 -20.94 1.60
C GLU A 54 7.32 -21.77 1.68
N ASP A 55 6.43 -21.46 2.62
CA ASP A 55 5.16 -22.16 2.81
C ASP A 55 4.21 -22.01 1.60
N TYR A 56 4.31 -20.92 0.84
CA TYR A 56 3.43 -20.62 -0.30
C TYR A 56 4.08 -20.82 -1.67
N ARG A 57 5.38 -21.03 -1.73
CA ARG A 57 6.09 -21.29 -2.97
C ARG A 57 5.65 -22.60 -3.59
N ARG A 58 5.35 -22.59 -4.88
CA ARG A 58 4.99 -23.77 -5.67
C ARG A 58 6.08 -24.07 -6.71
N PRO A 59 6.97 -25.02 -6.42
CA PRO A 59 8.12 -25.32 -7.30
C PRO A 59 7.73 -25.83 -8.68
N ASP A 60 6.52 -26.38 -8.83
CA ASP A 60 6.00 -26.93 -10.08
C ASP A 60 5.47 -25.88 -11.06
N GLY A 61 5.40 -24.62 -10.63
CA GLY A 61 4.88 -23.52 -11.46
C GLY A 61 3.41 -23.65 -11.86
N SER A 62 2.65 -24.53 -11.17
CA SER A 62 1.25 -24.83 -11.49
C SER A 62 0.30 -23.67 -11.28
N ASN A 63 0.71 -22.67 -10.50
CA ASN A 63 -0.10 -21.49 -10.16
C ASN A 63 0.78 -20.34 -9.73
N TYR A 64 0.17 -19.16 -9.49
CA TYR A 64 0.84 -18.04 -8.86
C TYR A 64 1.05 -18.30 -7.36
N ASP A 65 2.22 -17.91 -6.86
CA ASP A 65 2.59 -18.06 -5.45
C ASP A 65 2.01 -16.96 -4.58
N CYS A 66 1.88 -15.76 -5.15
CA CYS A 66 1.38 -14.59 -4.45
C CYS A 66 0.76 -13.57 -5.41
N ILE A 67 0.00 -12.63 -4.82
CA ILE A 67 -0.51 -11.45 -5.51
C ILE A 67 0.28 -10.24 -5.04
N VAL A 68 0.77 -9.43 -6.00
CA VAL A 68 1.39 -8.15 -5.72
C VAL A 68 0.48 -7.04 -6.26
N PRO A 69 -0.17 -6.26 -5.37
CA PRO A 69 -0.95 -5.11 -5.80
C PRO A 69 -0.03 -4.01 -6.32
N VAL A 70 -0.29 -3.53 -7.54
CA VAL A 70 0.57 -2.54 -8.20
C VAL A 70 -0.22 -1.33 -8.70
N SER A 71 0.41 -0.16 -8.64
CA SER A 71 -0.17 1.12 -9.07
C SER A 71 0.64 1.85 -10.15
N GLY A 72 1.72 1.24 -10.63
CA GLY A 72 2.67 1.88 -11.55
C GLY A 72 3.68 2.81 -10.88
N GLY A 73 3.67 2.88 -9.55
CA GLY A 73 4.66 3.64 -8.76
C GLY A 73 5.92 2.83 -8.45
N LYS A 74 6.99 3.53 -8.11
CA LYS A 74 8.31 2.94 -7.81
C LYS A 74 8.29 1.87 -6.72
N ASP A 75 7.46 2.06 -5.69
CA ASP A 75 7.42 1.14 -4.55
C ASP A 75 6.75 -0.18 -4.93
N SER A 76 5.69 -0.14 -5.73
CA SER A 76 5.05 -1.36 -6.25
C SER A 76 5.93 -2.09 -7.27
N TYR A 77 6.71 -1.34 -8.09
CA TYR A 77 7.71 -1.95 -8.96
C TYR A 77 8.76 -2.70 -8.16
N TRP A 78 9.30 -2.06 -7.12
CA TRP A 78 10.29 -2.66 -6.24
C TRP A 78 9.78 -3.92 -5.53
N GLN A 79 8.54 -3.89 -5.03
CA GLN A 79 7.90 -5.07 -4.43
C GLN A 79 7.79 -6.23 -5.43
N ALA A 80 7.31 -5.97 -6.64
CA ALA A 80 7.20 -6.99 -7.68
C ALA A 80 8.59 -7.56 -8.06
N TRP A 81 9.58 -6.70 -8.20
CA TRP A 81 10.96 -7.09 -8.50
C TRP A 81 11.56 -7.99 -7.41
N ILE A 82 11.42 -7.61 -6.14
CA ILE A 82 11.91 -8.40 -5.00
C ILE A 82 11.25 -9.79 -4.99
N MET A 83 9.93 -9.85 -5.12
CA MET A 83 9.21 -11.12 -5.09
C MET A 83 9.70 -12.06 -6.18
N LYS A 84 9.91 -11.55 -7.38
CA LYS A 84 10.37 -12.37 -8.51
C LYS A 84 11.86 -12.70 -8.44
N HIS A 85 12.72 -11.70 -8.27
CA HIS A 85 14.16 -11.87 -8.47
C HIS A 85 14.90 -12.24 -7.19
N GLN A 86 14.52 -11.70 -6.05
CA GLN A 86 15.17 -12.00 -4.79
C GLN A 86 14.61 -13.27 -4.13
N TYR A 87 13.28 -13.40 -4.12
CA TYR A 87 12.63 -14.54 -3.50
C TYR A 87 12.25 -15.66 -4.48
N GLY A 88 12.41 -15.46 -5.79
CA GLY A 88 12.14 -16.48 -6.81
C GLY A 88 10.70 -16.98 -6.83
N MET A 89 9.75 -16.11 -6.47
CA MET A 89 8.32 -16.40 -6.49
C MET A 89 7.76 -16.22 -7.90
N ASN A 90 6.60 -16.83 -8.17
CA ASN A 90 5.77 -16.59 -9.36
C ASN A 90 4.60 -15.67 -8.99
N PRO A 91 4.78 -14.34 -8.94
CA PRO A 91 3.74 -13.41 -8.55
C PRO A 91 2.73 -13.14 -9.67
N LEU A 92 1.50 -12.78 -9.30
CA LEU A 92 0.50 -12.17 -10.16
C LEU A 92 0.39 -10.68 -9.80
N LEU A 93 0.60 -9.79 -10.77
CA LEU A 93 0.32 -8.36 -10.57
C LEU A 93 -1.18 -8.10 -10.64
N VAL A 94 -1.69 -7.32 -9.71
CA VAL A 94 -3.10 -6.92 -9.70
C VAL A 94 -3.24 -5.42 -9.51
N THR A 95 -3.99 -4.77 -10.40
CA THR A 95 -4.31 -3.35 -10.32
C THR A 95 -5.81 -3.13 -10.22
N TYR A 96 -6.23 -2.33 -9.25
CA TYR A 96 -7.56 -1.75 -9.24
C TYR A 96 -7.56 -0.47 -10.06
N HIS A 97 -8.29 -0.46 -11.18
CA HIS A 97 -8.38 0.68 -12.06
C HIS A 97 -9.52 1.63 -11.64
N GLY A 98 -9.14 2.74 -11.02
CA GLY A 98 -10.08 3.76 -10.54
C GLY A 98 -10.56 4.75 -11.61
N ASN A 99 -10.32 4.50 -12.89
CA ASN A 99 -10.65 5.39 -14.03
C ASN A 99 -9.97 6.77 -13.99
N ASN A 100 -8.84 6.88 -13.31
CA ASN A 100 -8.11 8.14 -13.10
C ASN A 100 -6.61 8.03 -13.41
N TYR A 101 -6.20 7.02 -14.19
CA TYR A 101 -4.81 6.89 -14.61
C TYR A 101 -4.45 7.90 -15.69
N LEU A 102 -3.28 8.51 -15.53
CA LEU A 102 -2.62 9.25 -16.59
C LEU A 102 -1.93 8.27 -17.56
N PRO A 103 -1.70 8.68 -18.83
CA PRO A 103 -0.98 7.85 -19.80
C PRO A 103 0.38 7.36 -19.28
N GLU A 104 1.10 8.19 -18.55
CA GLU A 104 2.39 7.86 -17.93
C GLU A 104 2.26 6.74 -16.89
N GLY A 105 1.20 6.80 -16.06
CA GLY A 105 0.91 5.78 -15.06
C GLY A 105 0.56 4.43 -15.70
N GLN A 106 -0.22 4.45 -16.77
CA GLN A 106 -0.53 3.25 -17.55
C GLN A 106 0.75 2.69 -18.21
N GLY A 107 1.55 3.54 -18.84
CA GLY A 107 2.83 3.14 -19.42
C GLY A 107 3.81 2.53 -18.42
N ASN A 108 3.79 2.98 -17.16
CA ASN A 108 4.59 2.37 -16.09
C ASN A 108 4.10 0.96 -15.72
N LEU A 109 2.79 0.74 -15.68
CA LEU A 109 2.21 -0.60 -15.43
C LEU A 109 2.55 -1.57 -16.56
N ASP A 110 2.41 -1.15 -17.83
CA ASP A 110 2.74 -1.97 -18.98
C ASP A 110 4.23 -2.33 -18.99
N ARG A 111 5.10 -1.36 -18.73
CA ARG A 111 6.54 -1.58 -18.63
C ARG A 111 6.90 -2.54 -17.49
N MET A 112 6.28 -2.40 -16.33
CA MET A 112 6.49 -3.31 -15.19
C MET A 112 6.13 -4.75 -15.56
N ARG A 113 4.99 -4.97 -16.19
CA ARG A 113 4.57 -6.29 -16.69
C ARG A 113 5.60 -6.86 -17.67
N ASP A 114 6.00 -6.08 -18.67
CA ASP A 114 6.82 -6.54 -19.78
C ASP A 114 8.29 -6.75 -19.35
N GLU A 115 8.88 -5.82 -18.61
CA GLU A 115 10.27 -5.92 -18.15
C GLU A 115 10.45 -7.02 -17.10
N LEU A 116 9.49 -7.20 -16.20
CA LEU A 116 9.56 -8.25 -15.20
C LEU A 116 9.06 -9.60 -15.74
N GLY A 117 8.36 -9.62 -16.89
CA GLY A 117 7.75 -10.83 -17.44
C GLY A 117 6.80 -11.48 -16.44
N ILE A 118 5.89 -10.71 -15.86
CA ILE A 118 4.90 -11.13 -14.85
C ILE A 118 3.50 -10.85 -15.40
N ASP A 119 2.59 -11.79 -15.23
CA ASP A 119 1.20 -11.60 -15.63
C ASP A 119 0.52 -10.51 -14.81
N HIS A 120 -0.35 -9.75 -15.44
CA HIS A 120 -1.01 -8.59 -14.83
C HIS A 120 -2.52 -8.61 -15.07
N VAL A 121 -3.30 -8.58 -14.00
CA VAL A 121 -4.75 -8.42 -14.03
C VAL A 121 -5.13 -7.01 -13.63
N VAL A 122 -5.89 -6.34 -14.49
CA VAL A 122 -6.45 -5.02 -14.22
C VAL A 122 -7.95 -5.16 -13.99
N TYR A 123 -8.41 -4.88 -12.79
CA TYR A 123 -9.83 -4.86 -12.44
C TYR A 123 -10.38 -3.45 -12.41
N GLY A 124 -11.30 -3.15 -13.32
CA GLY A 124 -11.98 -1.86 -13.39
C GLY A 124 -13.48 -2.02 -13.12
N PRO A 125 -14.00 -1.52 -11.98
CA PRO A 125 -15.45 -1.51 -11.76
C PRO A 125 -16.15 -0.54 -12.71
N SER A 126 -17.41 -0.79 -13.00
CA SER A 126 -18.20 0.11 -13.83
C SER A 126 -18.36 1.49 -13.15
N VAL A 127 -18.41 2.55 -13.96
CA VAL A 127 -18.60 3.92 -13.46
C VAL A 127 -19.86 4.06 -12.58
N PRO A 128 -21.03 3.45 -12.92
CA PRO A 128 -22.19 3.45 -12.03
C PRO A 128 -21.92 2.82 -10.66
N THR A 129 -21.15 1.74 -10.60
CA THR A 129 -20.75 1.09 -9.33
C THR A 129 -19.84 1.99 -8.50
N LEU A 130 -18.84 2.62 -9.13
CA LEU A 130 -17.98 3.59 -8.45
C LEU A 130 -18.75 4.77 -7.87
N LYS A 131 -19.69 5.34 -8.65
CA LYS A 131 -20.56 6.43 -8.16
C LYS A 131 -21.36 6.02 -6.93
N LYS A 132 -21.93 4.81 -6.92
CA LYS A 132 -22.67 4.30 -5.76
C LYS A 132 -21.77 4.14 -4.53
N LEU A 133 -20.56 3.59 -4.71
CA LEU A 133 -19.58 3.48 -3.63
C LEU A 133 -19.18 4.85 -3.07
N CYS A 134 -18.86 5.81 -3.92
CA CYS A 134 -18.54 7.17 -3.48
C CYS A 134 -19.67 7.80 -2.68
N LEU A 135 -20.91 7.66 -3.11
CA LEU A 135 -22.07 8.17 -2.39
C LEU A 135 -22.26 7.51 -1.02
N LEU A 136 -22.00 6.21 -0.89
CA LEU A 136 -22.08 5.50 0.39
C LEU A 136 -21.04 6.00 1.41
N TYR A 137 -19.83 6.31 0.94
CA TYR A 137 -18.74 6.78 1.82
C TYR A 137 -18.75 8.29 2.08
N THR A 138 -19.35 9.08 1.19
CA THR A 138 -19.41 10.55 1.30
C THR A 138 -20.74 11.07 1.82
N SER A 139 -21.79 10.25 1.85
CA SER A 139 -23.04 10.62 2.52
C SER A 139 -22.82 10.72 4.02
N PRO A 140 -23.27 11.81 4.67
CA PRO A 140 -23.18 11.91 6.13
C PRO A 140 -23.89 10.71 6.75
N SER A 141 -23.20 10.04 7.68
CA SER A 141 -23.78 8.96 8.45
C SER A 141 -24.98 9.49 9.22
N PRO A 142 -26.08 8.71 9.40
CA PRO A 142 -27.16 9.10 10.29
C PRO A 142 -26.71 9.49 11.69
N ARG A 143 -25.50 9.06 12.12
CA ARG A 143 -24.88 9.46 13.39
C ARG A 143 -24.25 10.87 13.34
N ASP A 144 -23.89 11.36 12.16
CA ASP A 144 -23.26 12.68 11.99
C ASP A 144 -24.31 13.81 11.92
N VAL A 145 -25.60 13.46 11.78
CA VAL A 145 -26.73 14.39 11.71
C VAL A 145 -27.33 14.69 13.10
N ILE A 146 -26.86 14.02 14.16
CA ILE A 146 -27.32 14.20 15.55
C ILE A 146 -26.22 14.93 16.35
N GLN A 147 -25.85 16.13 15.92
CA GLN A 147 -25.12 17.09 16.75
C GLN A 147 -25.78 18.47 16.66
#